data_a9856c60371ef26a7f2fc92491553dc2
#
_entry.id   a9856c60371ef26a7f2fc92491553dc2
#
_cell.length_a   1.000
_cell.length_b   1.000
_cell.length_c   1.000
_cell.angle_alpha   90.00
_cell.angle_beta   90.00
_cell.angle_gamma   90.00
#
_symmetry.space_group_name_H-M   'P 1'
#
loop_
_entity.id
_entity.type
_entity.pdbx_description
1 polymer ?
#
loop_
_entity_poly.entity_id
_entity_poly.type
_entity_poly.pdbx_seq_one_letter_code
_entity_poly.pdbx_strand_id
1 'polypeptide(L)'
;MKQVDKKKIIDAAFHIFVRDRIESAKMSEIAQAAGVGRATLFRHYPSKLELVIAVNAAKWKEYLDELDEKRPIASINEIPAIDRFIFTMDSYIDMCVNHKALLQFNDNFNHFVSRAGTDSAMLNNFKLSLYSADTRFLKMYEKAKEDHTFRTDIPFEEFMRETVHVMMAACTYYANGFIWGADEDENYVSELKRIKGMIVAYVRNGEP
;
A
#
# COMPACT_ATOMS: atom_id res chain seq x y z
N MET A 1 6.49 3.80 35.64
CA MET A 1 5.54 3.18 34.65
C MET A 1 6.33 2.90 33.37
N LYS A 2 6.52 1.62 32.99
CA LYS A 2 7.25 1.31 31.74
C LYS A 2 6.47 1.91 30.57
N GLN A 3 7.15 2.73 29.78
CA GLN A 3 6.60 3.27 28.53
C GLN A 3 6.20 2.09 27.65
N VAL A 4 4.91 1.98 27.33
CA VAL A 4 4.44 0.92 26.46
C VAL A 4 5.01 1.19 25.06
N ASP A 5 5.73 0.22 24.58
CA ASP A 5 6.30 0.27 23.23
C ASP A 5 5.17 0.06 22.21
N LYS A 6 4.62 1.19 21.70
CA LYS A 6 3.56 1.18 20.70
C LYS A 6 3.93 0.36 19.46
N LYS A 7 5.23 0.33 19.12
CA LYS A 7 5.73 -0.44 17.99
C LYS A 7 5.45 -1.95 18.19
N LYS A 8 5.67 -2.49 19.42
CA LYS A 8 5.37 -3.90 19.71
C LYS A 8 3.89 -4.25 19.53
N ILE A 9 3.00 -3.33 19.91
CA ILE A 9 1.55 -3.54 19.69
C ILE A 9 1.24 -3.55 18.18
N ILE A 10 1.77 -2.61 17.42
CA ILE A 10 1.58 -2.51 15.98
C ILE A 10 2.11 -3.76 15.27
N ASP A 11 3.33 -4.20 15.61
CA ASP A 11 3.94 -5.37 14.97
C ASP A 11 3.17 -6.66 15.31
N ALA A 12 2.81 -6.87 16.57
CA ALA A 12 2.00 -8.02 16.99
C ALA A 12 0.63 -8.02 16.29
N ALA A 13 -0.03 -6.86 16.23
CA ALA A 13 -1.32 -6.72 15.56
C ALA A 13 -1.20 -7.01 14.06
N PHE A 14 -0.19 -6.47 13.38
CA PHE A 14 0.06 -6.71 11.96
C PHE A 14 0.19 -8.22 11.67
N HIS A 15 1.05 -8.93 12.41
CA HIS A 15 1.24 -10.37 12.22
C HIS A 15 -0.04 -11.18 12.44
N ILE A 16 -0.83 -10.84 13.46
CA ILE A 16 -2.11 -11.52 13.74
C ILE A 16 -3.13 -11.19 12.65
N PHE A 17 -3.22 -9.94 12.19
CA PHE A 17 -4.14 -9.54 11.13
C PHE A 17 -3.83 -10.20 9.78
N VAL A 18 -2.56 -10.40 9.46
CA VAL A 18 -2.15 -11.13 8.25
C VAL A 18 -2.49 -12.60 8.37
N ARG A 19 -2.19 -13.23 9.52
CA ARG A 19 -2.40 -14.66 9.76
C ARG A 19 -3.88 -15.04 9.82
N ASP A 20 -4.68 -14.30 10.60
CA ASP A 20 -6.04 -14.69 11.00
C ASP A 20 -7.13 -13.85 10.32
N ARG A 21 -6.75 -12.89 9.49
CA ARG A 21 -7.57 -11.79 8.99
C ARG A 21 -8.06 -10.84 10.10
N ILE A 22 -8.36 -9.60 9.72
CA ILE A 22 -8.75 -8.55 10.68
C ILE A 22 -10.04 -8.90 11.42
N GLU A 23 -11.03 -9.45 10.72
CA GLU A 23 -12.33 -9.80 11.32
C GLU A 23 -12.18 -10.80 12.46
N SER A 24 -11.41 -11.87 12.26
CA SER A 24 -11.26 -12.98 13.20
C SER A 24 -10.30 -12.68 14.35
N ALA A 25 -9.34 -11.75 14.15
CA ALA A 25 -8.33 -11.40 15.14
C ALA A 25 -8.96 -10.87 16.45
N LYS A 26 -8.47 -11.34 17.58
CA LYS A 26 -8.96 -10.93 18.90
C LYS A 26 -7.98 -9.95 19.55
N MET A 27 -8.50 -8.84 20.09
CA MET A 27 -7.71 -7.85 20.84
C MET A 27 -6.94 -8.45 22.02
N SER A 28 -7.49 -9.50 22.65
CA SER A 28 -6.81 -10.22 23.76
C SER A 28 -5.57 -10.97 23.29
N GLU A 29 -5.59 -11.58 22.12
CA GLU A 29 -4.46 -12.29 21.53
C GLU A 29 -3.35 -11.30 21.12
N ILE A 30 -3.76 -10.15 20.56
CA ILE A 30 -2.83 -9.06 20.23
C ILE A 30 -2.13 -8.53 21.49
N ALA A 31 -2.89 -8.29 22.58
CA ALA A 31 -2.32 -7.85 23.86
C ALA A 31 -1.29 -8.86 24.40
N GLN A 32 -1.62 -10.14 24.36
CA GLN A 32 -0.74 -11.23 24.79
C GLN A 32 0.53 -11.28 23.93
N ALA A 33 0.39 -11.26 22.60
CA ALA A 33 1.52 -11.31 21.67
C ALA A 33 2.44 -10.08 21.79
N ALA A 34 1.87 -8.90 22.07
CA ALA A 34 2.63 -7.68 22.34
C ALA A 34 3.27 -7.62 23.73
N GLY A 35 2.97 -8.59 24.63
CA GLY A 35 3.46 -8.59 26.00
C GLY A 35 2.89 -7.48 26.86
N VAL A 36 1.64 -7.03 26.60
CA VAL A 36 0.95 -5.97 27.33
C VAL A 36 -0.36 -6.46 27.94
N GLY A 37 -0.81 -5.81 29.02
CA GLY A 37 -2.13 -6.08 29.58
C GLY A 37 -3.27 -5.57 28.66
N ARG A 38 -4.44 -6.26 28.69
CA ARG A 38 -5.63 -5.83 27.92
C ARG A 38 -6.01 -4.37 28.18
N ALA A 39 -6.04 -3.96 29.46
CA ALA A 39 -6.35 -2.59 29.84
C ALA A 39 -5.37 -1.57 29.21
N THR A 40 -4.10 -1.95 29.07
CA THR A 40 -3.08 -1.13 28.44
C THR A 40 -3.33 -1.01 26.94
N LEU A 41 -3.65 -2.13 26.27
CA LEU A 41 -3.99 -2.11 24.84
C LEU A 41 -5.20 -1.21 24.57
N PHE A 42 -6.32 -1.41 25.32
CA PHE A 42 -7.54 -0.61 25.13
C PHE A 42 -7.38 0.87 25.50
N ARG A 43 -6.44 1.22 26.38
CA ARG A 43 -6.10 2.62 26.64
C ARG A 43 -5.42 3.29 25.45
N HIS A 44 -4.63 2.56 24.67
CA HIS A 44 -3.95 3.08 23.47
C HIS A 44 -4.80 3.00 22.20
N TYR A 45 -5.60 1.95 22.10
CA TYR A 45 -6.47 1.66 20.96
C TYR A 45 -7.84 1.19 21.48
N PRO A 46 -8.76 2.13 21.75
CA PRO A 46 -10.08 1.86 22.33
C PRO A 46 -10.93 0.88 21.51
N SER A 47 -10.69 0.80 20.20
CA SER A 47 -11.40 -0.13 19.32
C SER A 47 -10.43 -0.90 18.40
N LYS A 48 -10.91 -2.03 17.85
CA LYS A 48 -10.17 -2.76 16.82
C LYS A 48 -9.96 -1.88 15.57
N LEU A 49 -10.93 -1.06 15.21
CA LEU A 49 -10.84 -0.16 14.06
C LEU A 49 -9.68 0.84 14.21
N GLU A 50 -9.53 1.46 15.41
CA GLU A 50 -8.42 2.37 15.67
C GLU A 50 -7.07 1.68 15.58
N LEU A 51 -6.96 0.47 16.11
CA LEU A 51 -5.73 -0.32 16.00
C LEU A 51 -5.43 -0.67 14.54
N VAL A 52 -6.42 -1.11 13.78
CA VAL A 52 -6.28 -1.46 12.35
C VAL A 52 -5.80 -0.26 11.54
N ILE A 53 -6.38 0.92 11.75
CA ILE A 53 -5.95 2.17 11.09
C ILE A 53 -4.51 2.52 11.47
N ALA A 54 -4.16 2.42 12.76
CA ALA A 54 -2.81 2.70 13.24
C ALA A 54 -1.78 1.72 12.66
N VAL A 55 -2.12 0.43 12.53
CA VAL A 55 -1.28 -0.59 11.90
C VAL A 55 -1.06 -0.25 10.44
N ASN A 56 -2.13 0.07 9.72
CA ASN A 56 -2.04 0.44 8.31
C ASN A 56 -1.10 1.64 8.11
N ALA A 57 -1.33 2.73 8.84
CA ALA A 57 -0.51 3.93 8.74
C ALA A 57 0.97 3.66 9.06
N ALA A 58 1.25 2.86 10.11
CA ALA A 58 2.62 2.52 10.50
C ALA A 58 3.33 1.66 9.44
N LYS A 59 2.66 0.62 8.91
CA LYS A 59 3.27 -0.30 7.94
C LYS A 59 3.47 0.34 6.57
N TRP A 60 2.55 1.19 6.12
CA TRP A 60 2.78 2.00 4.92
C TRP A 60 3.92 2.99 5.10
N LYS A 61 4.02 3.62 6.28
CA LYS A 61 5.13 4.53 6.56
C LYS A 61 6.47 3.79 6.53
N GLU A 62 6.58 2.63 7.18
CA GLU A 62 7.80 1.80 7.16
C GLU A 62 8.22 1.47 5.72
N TYR A 63 7.27 1.06 4.87
CA TYR A 63 7.54 0.76 3.45
C TYR A 63 7.95 2.00 2.65
N LEU A 64 7.28 3.14 2.86
CA LEU A 64 7.60 4.38 2.15
C LEU A 64 8.95 4.95 2.59
N ASP A 65 9.31 4.84 3.87
CA ASP A 65 10.63 5.22 4.39
C ASP A 65 11.73 4.35 3.72
N GLU A 66 11.52 3.02 3.59
CA GLU A 66 12.43 2.12 2.89
C GLU A 66 12.59 2.48 1.40
N LEU A 67 11.51 2.84 0.72
CA LEU A 67 11.58 3.31 -0.66
C LEU A 67 12.35 4.63 -0.78
N ASP A 68 12.17 5.53 0.18
CA ASP A 68 12.85 6.82 0.19
C ASP A 68 14.36 6.68 0.45
N GLU A 69 14.76 5.70 1.27
CA GLU A 69 16.16 5.34 1.45
C GLU A 69 16.78 4.79 0.16
N LYS A 70 16.05 3.94 -0.57
CA LYS A 70 16.51 3.37 -1.85
C LYS A 70 16.59 4.44 -2.96
N ARG A 71 15.67 5.38 -2.96
CA ARG A 71 15.59 6.48 -3.93
C ARG A 71 14.96 7.73 -3.29
N PRO A 72 15.78 8.66 -2.79
CA PRO A 72 15.30 9.87 -2.13
C PRO A 72 14.35 10.69 -3.01
N ILE A 73 13.25 11.17 -2.41
CA ILE A 73 12.22 11.98 -3.11
C ILE A 73 12.85 13.20 -3.80
N ALA A 74 13.88 13.80 -3.20
CA ALA A 74 14.59 14.95 -3.79
C ALA A 74 15.17 14.59 -5.17
N SER A 75 15.79 13.41 -5.31
CA SER A 75 16.35 12.96 -6.59
C SER A 75 15.27 12.60 -7.61
N ILE A 76 14.08 12.20 -7.14
CA ILE A 76 12.95 11.88 -8.02
C ILE A 76 12.46 13.15 -8.75
N ASN A 77 12.59 14.33 -8.15
CA ASN A 77 12.13 15.58 -8.77
C ASN A 77 12.99 16.02 -9.97
N GLU A 78 14.17 15.47 -10.13
CA GLU A 78 15.12 15.80 -11.19
C GLU A 78 15.01 14.89 -12.43
N ILE A 79 14.31 13.75 -12.31
CA ILE A 79 14.16 12.79 -13.39
C ILE A 79 12.86 13.00 -14.16
N PRO A 80 12.79 12.56 -15.46
CA PRO A 80 11.57 12.59 -16.26
C PRO A 80 10.37 11.90 -15.57
N ALA A 81 9.17 12.39 -15.86
CA ALA A 81 7.95 11.84 -15.25
C ALA A 81 7.77 10.35 -15.56
N ILE A 82 8.11 9.91 -16.79
CA ILE A 82 8.04 8.49 -17.17
C ILE A 82 8.97 7.61 -16.32
N ASP A 83 10.15 8.08 -15.98
CA ASP A 83 11.10 7.30 -15.17
C ASP A 83 10.62 7.16 -13.71
N ARG A 84 9.96 8.19 -13.18
CA ARG A 84 9.26 8.12 -11.90
C ARG A 84 8.12 7.10 -11.93
N PHE A 85 7.35 7.12 -13.02
CA PHE A 85 6.25 6.19 -13.23
C PHE A 85 6.75 4.74 -13.29
N ILE A 86 7.78 4.48 -14.08
CA ILE A 86 8.41 3.15 -14.19
C ILE A 86 8.93 2.68 -12.81
N PHE A 87 9.62 3.56 -12.08
CA PHE A 87 10.07 3.25 -10.72
C PHE A 87 8.91 2.87 -9.80
N THR A 88 7.80 3.61 -9.88
CA THR A 88 6.60 3.30 -9.08
C THR A 88 6.03 1.93 -9.44
N MET A 89 5.96 1.58 -10.73
CA MET A 89 5.51 0.26 -11.16
C MET A 89 6.45 -0.86 -10.66
N ASP A 90 7.77 -0.62 -10.70
CA ASP A 90 8.76 -1.55 -10.17
C ASP A 90 8.65 -1.71 -8.64
N SER A 91 8.33 -0.63 -7.91
CA SER A 91 8.12 -0.71 -6.47
C SER A 91 6.91 -1.55 -6.07
N TYR A 92 5.85 -1.61 -6.89
CA TYR A 92 4.73 -2.53 -6.67
C TYR A 92 5.11 -3.99 -6.90
N ILE A 93 5.96 -4.28 -7.90
CA ILE A 93 6.50 -5.63 -8.10
C ILE A 93 7.39 -6.02 -6.92
N ASP A 94 8.27 -5.13 -6.48
CA ASP A 94 9.10 -5.33 -5.28
C ASP A 94 8.26 -5.58 -4.03
N MET A 95 7.17 -4.82 -3.86
CA MET A 95 6.21 -5.04 -2.76
C MET A 95 5.59 -6.44 -2.83
N CYS A 96 5.22 -6.92 -4.01
CA CYS A 96 4.66 -8.26 -4.19
C CYS A 96 5.68 -9.35 -3.85
N VAL A 97 6.95 -9.16 -4.15
CA VAL A 97 8.03 -10.13 -3.90
C VAL A 97 8.48 -10.09 -2.44
N ASN A 98 8.79 -8.91 -1.91
CA ASN A 98 9.49 -8.73 -0.65
C ASN A 98 8.60 -8.30 0.51
N HIS A 99 7.41 -7.76 0.23
CA HIS A 99 6.47 -7.23 1.24
C HIS A 99 5.06 -7.84 1.08
N LYS A 100 4.97 -9.10 0.68
CA LYS A 100 3.72 -9.82 0.43
C LYS A 100 2.70 -9.67 1.56
N ALA A 101 3.16 -9.72 2.81
CA ALA A 101 2.32 -9.54 3.98
C ALA A 101 1.64 -8.16 4.05
N LEU A 102 2.30 -7.10 3.53
CA LEU A 102 1.72 -5.76 3.46
C LEU A 102 0.55 -5.71 2.46
N LEU A 103 0.70 -6.34 1.30
CA LEU A 103 -0.39 -6.44 0.30
C LEU A 103 -1.57 -7.24 0.83
N GLN A 104 -1.32 -8.40 1.48
CA GLN A 104 -2.35 -9.22 2.11
C GLN A 104 -3.09 -8.46 3.21
N PHE A 105 -2.35 -7.73 4.04
CA PHE A 105 -2.93 -6.88 5.07
C PHE A 105 -3.77 -5.75 4.45
N ASN A 106 -3.27 -5.07 3.42
CA ASN A 106 -3.97 -3.99 2.74
C ASN A 106 -5.30 -4.44 2.12
N ASP A 107 -5.33 -5.62 1.50
CA ASP A 107 -6.56 -6.23 0.97
C ASP A 107 -7.58 -6.48 2.10
N ASN A 108 -7.16 -7.14 3.17
CA ASN A 108 -7.98 -7.36 4.36
C ASN A 108 -8.45 -6.04 5.00
N PHE A 109 -7.59 -5.02 5.03
CA PHE A 109 -7.91 -3.69 5.53
C PHE A 109 -9.04 -3.04 4.73
N ASN A 110 -8.94 -3.04 3.41
CA ASN A 110 -9.94 -2.47 2.52
C ASN A 110 -11.31 -3.15 2.72
N HIS A 111 -11.33 -4.48 2.81
CA HIS A 111 -12.54 -5.24 3.09
C HIS A 111 -13.12 -4.93 4.46
N PHE A 112 -12.30 -4.87 5.50
CA PHE A 112 -12.74 -4.58 6.87
C PHE A 112 -13.33 -3.17 6.99
N VAL A 113 -12.64 -2.16 6.46
CA VAL A 113 -13.05 -0.76 6.55
C VAL A 113 -14.31 -0.49 5.72
N SER A 114 -14.45 -1.10 4.55
CA SER A 114 -15.66 -0.94 3.72
C SER A 114 -16.92 -1.46 4.41
N ARG A 115 -16.80 -2.48 5.28
CA ARG A 115 -17.92 -3.05 6.05
C ARG A 115 -18.18 -2.31 7.37
N ALA A 116 -17.20 -1.64 7.92
CA ALA A 116 -17.30 -0.97 9.23
C ALA A 116 -18.17 0.29 9.21
N GLY A 117 -18.70 0.69 8.03
CA GLY A 117 -19.50 1.91 7.87
C GLY A 117 -18.64 3.17 8.00
N THR A 118 -18.49 3.89 6.92
CA THR A 118 -17.39 4.83 6.71
C THR A 118 -17.60 6.25 7.26
N ASP A 119 -18.55 6.48 8.13
CA ASP A 119 -18.87 7.84 8.63
C ASP A 119 -18.02 8.32 9.82
N SER A 120 -16.94 7.66 10.14
CA SER A 120 -16.10 8.12 11.24
C SER A 120 -15.12 9.21 10.79
N ALA A 121 -15.00 10.28 11.58
CA ALA A 121 -13.97 11.32 11.45
C ALA A 121 -12.54 10.71 11.33
N MET A 122 -12.35 9.55 11.92
CA MET A 122 -11.11 8.77 11.88
C MET A 122 -10.77 8.25 10.48
N LEU A 123 -11.77 7.76 9.71
CA LEU A 123 -11.57 7.36 8.31
C LEU A 123 -11.31 8.55 7.40
N ASN A 124 -11.87 9.70 7.72
CA ASN A 124 -11.53 10.93 7.01
C ASN A 124 -10.08 11.35 7.24
N ASN A 125 -9.58 11.26 8.48
CA ASN A 125 -8.16 11.51 8.78
C ASN A 125 -7.24 10.49 8.10
N PHE A 126 -7.67 9.22 8.01
CA PHE A 126 -6.94 8.18 7.29
C PHE A 126 -6.92 8.47 5.77
N LYS A 127 -8.07 8.82 5.17
CA LYS A 127 -8.12 9.26 3.77
C LYS A 127 -7.17 10.42 3.52
N LEU A 128 -7.12 11.42 4.40
CA LEU A 128 -6.18 12.54 4.29
C LEU A 128 -4.72 12.08 4.35
N SER A 129 -4.39 11.04 5.11
CA SER A 129 -3.02 10.49 5.12
C SER A 129 -2.66 9.74 3.83
N LEU A 130 -3.64 9.13 3.15
CA LEU A 130 -3.45 8.55 1.82
C LEU A 130 -3.27 9.62 0.73
N TYR A 131 -3.84 10.81 0.88
CA TYR A 131 -3.62 11.93 -0.05
C TYR A 131 -2.15 12.35 -0.16
N SER A 132 -1.30 12.01 0.81
CA SER A 132 0.14 12.25 0.68
C SER A 132 0.78 11.41 -0.43
N ALA A 133 0.27 10.18 -0.64
CA ALA A 133 0.68 9.35 -1.79
C ALA A 133 0.08 9.91 -3.09
N ASP A 134 -1.21 10.29 -3.08
CA ASP A 134 -1.86 10.94 -4.22
C ASP A 134 -1.11 12.22 -4.65
N THR A 135 -0.61 13.00 -3.70
CA THR A 135 0.18 14.20 -4.00
C THR A 135 1.46 13.87 -4.77
N ARG A 136 2.11 12.74 -4.52
CA ARG A 136 3.30 12.29 -5.28
C ARG A 136 2.94 11.94 -6.71
N PHE A 137 1.83 11.22 -6.91
CA PHE A 137 1.33 10.86 -8.24
C PHE A 137 0.85 12.09 -9.00
N LEU A 138 0.14 12.99 -8.33
CA LEU A 138 -0.29 14.25 -8.94
C LEU A 138 0.91 15.08 -9.41
N LYS A 139 1.94 15.23 -8.57
CA LYS A 139 3.18 15.94 -8.96
C LYS A 139 3.89 15.25 -10.15
N MET A 140 3.88 13.94 -10.21
CA MET A 140 4.41 13.18 -11.33
C MET A 140 3.59 13.45 -12.61
N TYR A 141 2.25 13.44 -12.50
CA TYR A 141 1.36 13.72 -13.62
C TYR A 141 1.48 15.16 -14.11
N GLU A 142 1.57 16.15 -13.20
CA GLU A 142 1.84 17.55 -13.57
C GLU A 142 3.22 17.70 -14.24
N LYS A 143 4.23 16.96 -13.77
CA LYS A 143 5.55 16.94 -14.41
C LYS A 143 5.47 16.37 -15.84
N ALA A 144 4.62 15.37 -16.09
CA ALA A 144 4.41 14.85 -17.43
C ALA A 144 3.78 15.86 -18.39
N LYS A 145 2.95 16.78 -17.90
CA LYS A 145 2.44 17.90 -18.71
C LYS A 145 3.54 18.87 -19.12
N GLU A 146 4.61 18.98 -18.31
CA GLU A 146 5.75 19.85 -18.61
C GLU A 146 6.77 19.19 -19.54
N ASP A 147 7.11 17.90 -19.29
CA ASP A 147 8.20 17.19 -19.96
C ASP A 147 7.72 16.29 -21.12
N HIS A 148 6.40 16.13 -21.28
CA HIS A 148 5.76 15.33 -22.35
C HIS A 148 6.28 13.90 -22.45
N THR A 149 6.71 13.30 -21.34
CA THR A 149 7.31 11.95 -21.34
C THR A 149 6.29 10.83 -21.27
N PHE A 150 5.04 11.14 -20.89
CA PHE A 150 3.90 10.24 -20.98
C PHE A 150 2.58 11.02 -21.18
N ARG A 151 1.52 10.28 -21.52
CA ARG A 151 0.21 10.84 -21.87
C ARG A 151 -0.43 11.63 -20.72
N THR A 152 -1.02 12.76 -21.04
CA THR A 152 -1.80 13.61 -20.12
C THR A 152 -3.11 14.07 -20.76
N ASP A 153 -3.55 13.36 -21.80
CA ASP A 153 -4.78 13.58 -22.55
C ASP A 153 -6.05 13.07 -21.82
N ILE A 154 -5.88 12.30 -20.74
CA ILE A 154 -6.95 11.81 -19.89
C ILE A 154 -6.89 12.45 -18.50
N PRO A 155 -8.01 12.57 -17.75
CA PRO A 155 -8.00 13.10 -16.38
C PRO A 155 -7.10 12.29 -15.45
N PHE A 156 -6.48 12.94 -14.45
CA PHE A 156 -5.58 12.30 -13.48
C PHE A 156 -6.21 11.08 -12.79
N GLU A 157 -7.48 11.20 -12.37
CA GLU A 157 -8.19 10.11 -11.69
C GLU A 157 -8.41 8.89 -12.60
N GLU A 158 -8.60 9.11 -13.89
CA GLU A 158 -8.73 8.07 -14.89
C GLU A 158 -7.37 7.42 -15.14
N PHE A 159 -6.33 8.21 -15.33
CA PHE A 159 -4.95 7.75 -15.42
C PHE A 159 -4.57 6.84 -14.24
N MET A 160 -4.89 7.23 -13.01
CA MET A 160 -4.63 6.44 -11.81
C MET A 160 -5.38 5.11 -11.81
N ARG A 161 -6.66 5.09 -12.22
CA ARG A 161 -7.44 3.85 -12.29
C ARG A 161 -6.91 2.88 -13.33
N GLU A 162 -6.52 3.39 -14.49
CA GLU A 162 -6.08 2.56 -15.61
C GLU A 162 -4.63 2.07 -15.47
N THR A 163 -3.87 2.64 -14.57
CA THR A 163 -2.44 2.31 -14.40
C THR A 163 -2.13 1.79 -12.99
N VAL A 164 -2.09 2.68 -12.01
CA VAL A 164 -1.65 2.36 -10.64
C VAL A 164 -2.59 1.35 -9.97
N HIS A 165 -3.91 1.54 -10.09
CA HIS A 165 -4.88 0.61 -9.49
C HIS A 165 -4.83 -0.76 -10.17
N VAL A 166 -4.64 -0.81 -11.50
CA VAL A 166 -4.50 -2.09 -12.23
C VAL A 166 -3.25 -2.84 -11.77
N MET A 167 -2.11 -2.14 -11.66
CA MET A 167 -0.87 -2.77 -11.19
C MET A 167 -0.98 -3.25 -9.74
N MET A 168 -1.55 -2.42 -8.85
CA MET A 168 -1.79 -2.80 -7.46
C MET A 168 -2.73 -3.99 -7.34
N ALA A 169 -3.81 -4.03 -8.14
CA ALA A 169 -4.74 -5.16 -8.15
C ALA A 169 -4.06 -6.47 -8.59
N ALA A 170 -3.22 -6.42 -9.63
CA ALA A 170 -2.45 -7.58 -10.07
C ALA A 170 -1.49 -8.06 -8.98
N CYS A 171 -0.74 -7.16 -8.36
CA CYS A 171 0.18 -7.49 -7.26
C CYS A 171 -0.56 -8.08 -6.04
N THR A 172 -1.72 -7.52 -5.68
CA THR A 172 -2.56 -8.03 -4.58
C THR A 172 -3.10 -9.42 -4.89
N TYR A 173 -3.52 -9.66 -6.15
CA TYR A 173 -3.99 -10.98 -6.60
C TYR A 173 -2.93 -12.06 -6.36
N TYR A 174 -1.70 -11.84 -6.83
CA TYR A 174 -0.59 -12.79 -6.63
C TYR A 174 -0.19 -12.91 -5.16
N ALA A 175 -0.20 -11.81 -4.40
CA ALA A 175 0.11 -11.85 -2.97
C ALA A 175 -0.85 -12.74 -2.17
N ASN A 176 -2.12 -12.85 -2.58
CA ASN A 176 -3.13 -13.69 -1.94
C ASN A 176 -3.08 -15.17 -2.39
N GLY A 177 -2.22 -15.54 -3.34
CA GLY A 177 -2.01 -16.93 -3.76
C GLY A 177 -3.05 -17.46 -4.74
N PHE A 178 -3.83 -16.60 -5.40
CA PHE A 178 -4.75 -16.99 -6.47
C PHE A 178 -3.99 -17.20 -7.78
N ILE A 179 -3.24 -18.28 -7.86
CA ILE A 179 -2.45 -18.62 -9.03
C ILE A 179 -3.16 -19.75 -9.78
N TRP A 180 -3.60 -19.48 -11.00
CA TRP A 180 -4.14 -20.48 -11.89
C TRP A 180 -3.00 -21.37 -12.39
N GLY A 181 -2.98 -22.64 -11.97
CA GLY A 181 -2.02 -23.62 -12.47
C GLY A 181 -0.59 -23.38 -12.02
N ALA A 182 -0.39 -22.95 -10.79
CA ALA A 182 0.93 -22.74 -10.24
C ALA A 182 1.69 -24.04 -10.06
N ASP A 183 2.49 -24.37 -11.05
CA ASP A 183 3.78 -24.96 -10.78
C ASP A 183 4.71 -23.78 -10.48
N GLU A 184 4.80 -23.45 -9.18
CA GLU A 184 5.83 -22.74 -8.43
C GLU A 184 6.32 -21.36 -8.92
N ASP A 185 6.08 -20.39 -8.09
CA ASP A 185 6.83 -19.19 -7.66
C ASP A 185 7.60 -18.30 -8.67
N GLU A 186 8.13 -18.78 -9.76
CA GLU A 186 8.96 -17.96 -10.66
C GLU A 186 8.20 -17.25 -11.78
N ASN A 187 7.00 -17.70 -12.11
CA ASN A 187 6.31 -17.19 -13.31
C ASN A 187 5.54 -15.89 -13.06
N TYR A 188 5.01 -15.65 -11.85
CA TYR A 188 4.20 -14.46 -11.57
C TYR A 188 4.98 -13.15 -11.67
N VAL A 189 6.26 -13.14 -11.29
CA VAL A 189 7.12 -11.94 -11.43
C VAL A 189 7.29 -11.58 -12.90
N SER A 190 7.46 -12.57 -13.76
CA SER A 190 7.54 -12.38 -15.21
C SER A 190 6.22 -11.84 -15.78
N GLU A 191 5.08 -12.31 -15.26
CA GLU A 191 3.77 -11.81 -15.63
C GLU A 191 3.55 -10.37 -15.18
N LEU A 192 3.89 -10.03 -13.93
CA LEU A 192 3.83 -8.66 -13.44
C LEU A 192 4.73 -7.71 -14.25
N LYS A 193 5.91 -8.16 -14.68
CA LYS A 193 6.78 -7.39 -15.58
C LYS A 193 6.15 -7.18 -16.95
N ARG A 194 5.42 -8.17 -17.50
CA ARG A 194 4.66 -7.99 -18.74
C ARG A 194 3.50 -7.02 -18.58
N ILE A 195 2.73 -7.12 -17.48
CA ILE A 195 1.66 -6.17 -17.15
C ILE A 195 2.23 -4.76 -17.04
N LYS A 196 3.35 -4.58 -16.32
CA LYS A 196 4.07 -3.30 -16.28
C LYS A 196 4.43 -2.80 -17.69
N GLY A 197 4.96 -3.69 -18.53
CA GLY A 197 5.30 -3.35 -19.93
C GLY A 197 4.10 -2.85 -20.73
N MET A 198 2.94 -3.50 -20.57
CA MET A 198 1.69 -3.08 -21.21
C MET A 198 1.23 -1.71 -20.70
N ILE A 199 1.25 -1.48 -19.39
CA ILE A 199 0.90 -0.20 -18.77
C ILE A 199 1.86 0.91 -19.25
N VAL A 200 3.18 0.65 -19.27
CA VAL A 200 4.17 1.62 -19.74
C VAL A 200 3.99 1.94 -21.23
N ALA A 201 3.67 0.94 -22.06
CA ALA A 201 3.37 1.16 -23.47
C ALA A 201 2.11 2.02 -23.65
N TYR A 202 1.06 1.74 -22.86
CA TYR A 202 -0.17 2.53 -22.85
C TYR A 202 0.07 4.00 -22.48
N VAL A 203 0.86 4.26 -21.43
CA VAL A 203 1.13 5.65 -21.01
C VAL A 203 2.05 6.41 -21.95
N ARG A 204 2.91 5.71 -22.74
CA ARG A 204 3.79 6.34 -23.73
C ARG A 204 3.10 6.65 -25.05
N ASN A 205 2.04 5.90 -25.40
CA ASN A 205 1.36 6.00 -26.70
C ASN A 205 0.17 6.97 -26.70
N GLY A 206 -0.06 7.68 -25.60
CA GLY A 206 -1.01 8.78 -25.59
C GLY A 206 -0.52 9.90 -26.51
N GLU A 207 -1.41 10.46 -27.33
CA GLU A 207 -1.08 11.71 -28.01
C GLU A 207 -0.85 12.81 -26.96
N PRO A 208 0.16 13.67 -27.14
CA PRO A 208 0.42 14.76 -26.22
C PRO A 208 -0.70 15.80 -26.20
#